data_f27f2ff53fd11825bf44de625cfac92b
#
_entry.id   f27f2ff53fd11825bf44de625cfac92b
#
_cell.length_a   1.000
_cell.length_b   1.000
_cell.length_c   1.000
_cell.angle_alpha   90.00
_cell.angle_beta   90.00
_cell.angle_gamma   90.00
#
_symmetry.space_group_name_H-M   'P 1'
#
loop_
_entity.id
_entity.type
_entity.pdbx_description
1 polymer ?
#
loop_
_entity_poly.entity_id
_entity_poly.type
_entity_poly.pdbx_seq_one_letter_code
_entity_poly.pdbx_strand_id
1 'polypeptide(L)'
;MSFCLDTIVINPEKNNEIKNAVILLHGYGGDGKDISLLSLNWKRFLKNTIFLCPNGHEICEINPSGYQWFDLSRDDEEYILKKSIDAESIINKFIEEVKKRYNLLNKNIIISGFSQGCMMSINVGLSSEE
;
A
#
# COMPACT_ATOMS: atom_id res chain seq x y z
N MET A 1 7.26 -10.97 -12.93
CA MET A 1 6.37 -9.87 -13.35
C MET A 1 6.30 -8.81 -12.26
N SER A 2 6.30 -7.57 -12.65
CA SER A 2 6.20 -6.45 -11.72
C SER A 2 4.75 -6.12 -11.41
N PHE A 3 4.53 -5.42 -10.29
CA PHE A 3 3.23 -4.84 -9.97
C PHE A 3 3.01 -3.52 -10.72
N CYS A 4 1.77 -3.04 -10.75
CA CYS A 4 1.47 -1.73 -11.35
C CYS A 4 2.11 -0.57 -10.59
N LEU A 5 2.44 -0.77 -9.32
CA LEU A 5 3.19 0.18 -8.51
C LEU A 5 4.57 -0.41 -8.20
N ASP A 6 5.58 0.46 -8.16
CA ASP A 6 6.92 0.07 -7.74
C ASP A 6 6.88 -0.31 -6.27
N THR A 7 7.29 -1.53 -5.92
CA THR A 7 6.95 -2.14 -4.63
C THR A 7 8.18 -2.76 -3.97
N ILE A 8 8.35 -2.49 -2.68
CA ILE A 8 9.29 -3.23 -1.84
C ILE A 8 8.55 -4.46 -1.31
N VAL A 9 9.11 -5.63 -1.55
CA VAL A 9 8.52 -6.92 -1.13
C VAL A 9 9.39 -7.53 -0.04
N ILE A 10 8.79 -7.80 1.11
CA ILE A 10 9.45 -8.48 2.23
C ILE A 10 8.83 -9.86 2.37
N ASN A 11 9.57 -10.87 1.98
CA ASN A 11 9.12 -12.27 2.02
C ASN A 11 9.13 -12.82 3.44
N PRO A 12 8.30 -13.85 3.73
CA PRO A 12 8.38 -14.56 5.02
C PRO A 12 9.77 -15.17 5.23
N GLU A 13 10.13 -15.38 6.48
CA GLU A 13 11.40 -16.03 6.82
C GLU A 13 11.39 -17.52 6.42
N LYS A 14 12.58 -18.04 6.09
CA LYS A 14 12.83 -19.50 5.90
C LYS A 14 11.90 -20.16 4.88
N ASN A 15 11.50 -19.44 3.84
CA ASN A 15 10.62 -19.98 2.80
C ASN A 15 9.27 -20.51 3.33
N ASN A 16 8.77 -19.90 4.41
CA ASN A 16 7.44 -20.23 4.90
C ASN A 16 6.39 -19.96 3.82
N GLU A 17 5.36 -20.78 3.81
CA GLU A 17 4.23 -20.58 2.90
C GLU A 17 3.55 -19.23 3.13
N ILE A 18 3.21 -18.54 2.06
CA ILE A 18 2.49 -17.26 2.14
C ILE A 18 0.99 -17.54 2.27
N LYS A 19 0.45 -17.26 3.44
CA LYS A 19 -0.98 -17.42 3.73
C LYS A 19 -1.70 -16.10 3.85
N ASN A 20 -0.97 -15.02 4.13
CA ASN A 20 -1.52 -13.69 4.33
C ASN A 20 -0.60 -12.65 3.71
N ALA A 21 -1.18 -11.48 3.40
CA ALA A 21 -0.42 -10.34 2.93
C ALA A 21 -0.78 -9.11 3.76
N VAL A 22 0.23 -8.32 4.10
CA VAL A 22 0.05 -7.00 4.69
C VAL A 22 0.55 -5.98 3.67
N ILE A 23 -0.33 -5.09 3.24
CA ILE A 23 0.00 -4.00 2.34
C ILE A 23 0.17 -2.74 3.19
N LEU A 24 1.36 -2.13 3.12
CA LEU A 24 1.70 -0.93 3.88
C LEU A 24 1.80 0.27 2.94
N LEU A 25 0.95 1.26 3.17
CA LEU A 25 0.90 2.48 2.37
C LEU A 25 1.61 3.62 3.11
N HIS A 26 2.64 4.19 2.47
CA HIS A 26 3.43 5.28 3.06
C HIS A 26 2.64 6.58 3.14
N GLY A 27 3.14 7.52 3.93
CA GLY A 27 2.58 8.86 4.05
C GLY A 27 2.99 9.80 2.91
N TYR A 28 2.46 11.00 2.95
CA TYR A 28 2.76 12.06 1.97
C TYR A 28 4.25 12.40 1.99
N GLY A 29 4.90 12.28 0.85
CA GLY A 29 6.35 12.53 0.73
C GLY A 29 7.24 11.36 1.15
N GLY A 30 6.66 10.23 1.56
CA GLY A 30 7.39 9.03 1.90
C GLY A 30 7.58 8.08 0.74
N ASP A 31 7.97 6.86 1.04
CA ASP A 31 8.11 5.79 0.06
C ASP A 31 7.93 4.42 0.69
N GLY A 32 7.86 3.39 -0.16
CA GLY A 32 7.72 2.01 0.29
C GLY A 32 8.91 1.52 1.10
N LYS A 33 10.11 2.00 0.76
CA LYS A 33 11.33 1.60 1.48
C LYS A 33 11.29 2.04 2.94
N ASP A 34 10.88 3.27 3.22
CA ASP A 34 10.80 3.79 4.58
C ASP A 34 9.75 3.04 5.40
N ILE A 35 8.56 2.86 4.86
CA ILE A 35 7.49 2.18 5.60
C ILE A 35 7.78 0.68 5.77
N SER A 36 8.59 0.10 4.90
CA SER A 36 8.96 -1.31 5.02
C SER A 36 9.74 -1.61 6.30
N LEU A 37 10.31 -0.61 6.93
CA LEU A 37 11.03 -0.79 8.21
C LEU A 37 10.10 -1.31 9.30
N LEU A 38 8.81 -1.01 9.24
CA LEU A 38 7.83 -1.57 10.19
C LEU A 38 7.72 -3.08 10.07
N SER A 39 7.85 -3.63 8.87
CA SER A 39 7.75 -5.06 8.64
C SER A 39 8.86 -5.85 9.33
N LEU A 40 10.02 -5.24 9.54
CA LEU A 40 11.16 -5.90 10.18
C LEU A 40 10.85 -6.29 11.62
N ASN A 41 10.04 -5.49 12.32
CA ASN A 41 9.61 -5.80 13.66
C ASN A 41 8.44 -6.79 13.70
N TRP A 42 7.57 -6.75 12.71
CA TRP A 42 6.36 -7.58 12.68
C TRP A 42 6.59 -8.95 12.07
N LYS A 43 7.56 -9.08 11.19
CA LYS A 43 7.85 -10.28 10.41
C LYS A 43 8.03 -11.52 11.29
N ARG A 44 8.72 -11.39 12.40
CA ARG A 44 8.98 -12.52 13.31
C ARG A 44 7.74 -13.04 14.02
N PHE A 45 6.69 -12.23 14.10
CA PHE A 45 5.41 -12.61 14.72
C PHE A 45 4.38 -13.06 13.68
N LEU A 46 4.58 -12.71 12.41
CA LEU A 46 3.65 -12.99 11.32
C LEU A 46 4.36 -13.85 10.28
N LYS A 47 4.63 -15.08 10.65
CA LYS A 47 5.56 -15.97 9.95
C LYS A 47 5.12 -16.42 8.55
N ASN A 48 3.81 -16.44 8.28
CA ASN A 48 3.27 -16.85 6.99
C ASN A 48 2.74 -15.64 6.19
N THR A 49 3.33 -14.48 6.44
CA THR A 49 2.87 -13.21 5.89
C THR A 49 3.93 -12.58 5.01
N ILE A 50 3.53 -12.16 3.81
CA ILE A 50 4.34 -11.32 2.95
C ILE A 50 3.95 -9.86 3.18
N PHE A 51 4.94 -8.96 3.21
CA PHE A 51 4.71 -7.52 3.34
C PHE A 51 4.99 -6.85 2.00
N LEU A 52 4.07 -6.02 1.56
CA LEU A 52 4.14 -5.33 0.28
C LEU A 52 3.99 -3.84 0.52
N CYS A 53 5.02 -3.09 0.15
CA CYS A 53 5.13 -1.67 0.45
C CYS A 53 5.29 -0.91 -0.87
N PRO A 54 4.17 -0.57 -1.55
CA PRO A 54 4.23 0.12 -2.82
C PRO A 54 4.56 1.61 -2.64
N ASN A 55 5.27 2.17 -3.62
CA ASN A 55 5.37 3.61 -3.77
C ASN A 55 4.07 4.15 -4.35
N GLY A 56 3.66 5.33 -3.93
CA GLY A 56 2.55 6.04 -4.56
C GLY A 56 2.80 6.21 -6.06
N HIS A 57 1.73 6.39 -6.81
CA HIS A 57 1.80 6.48 -8.27
C HIS A 57 2.29 7.85 -8.79
N GLU A 58 2.43 8.82 -7.91
CA GLU A 58 2.90 10.17 -8.25
C GLU A 58 4.14 10.54 -7.45
N ILE A 59 5.05 11.30 -8.06
CA ILE A 59 6.16 11.92 -7.35
C ILE A 59 5.60 13.07 -6.50
N CYS A 60 6.04 13.18 -5.24
CA CYS A 60 5.51 14.19 -4.33
C CYS A 60 5.91 15.60 -4.76
N GLU A 61 4.93 16.51 -4.79
CA GLU A 61 5.14 17.89 -5.23
C GLU A 61 6.09 18.67 -4.30
N ILE A 62 6.01 18.43 -3.00
CA ILE A 62 6.84 19.15 -2.02
C ILE A 62 8.10 18.37 -1.61
N ASN A 63 8.23 17.11 -2.01
CA ASN A 63 9.40 16.28 -1.73
C ASN A 63 9.67 15.38 -2.93
N PRO A 64 10.40 15.88 -3.98
CA PRO A 64 10.61 15.12 -5.21
C PRO A 64 11.38 13.81 -5.04
N SER A 65 11.99 13.56 -3.90
CA SER A 65 12.62 12.26 -3.62
C SER A 65 11.65 11.23 -3.03
N GLY A 66 10.42 11.64 -2.73
CA GLY A 66 9.36 10.76 -2.24
C GLY A 66 8.15 10.74 -3.15
N TYR A 67 7.08 10.08 -2.68
CA TYR A 67 5.87 9.85 -3.46
C TYR A 67 4.64 10.36 -2.73
N GLN A 68 3.53 10.39 -3.43
CA GLN A 68 2.24 10.80 -2.89
C GLN A 68 1.13 9.95 -3.52
N TRP A 69 0.02 9.83 -2.81
CA TRP A 69 -1.19 9.23 -3.37
C TRP A 69 -2.02 10.29 -4.07
N PHE A 70 -2.00 11.51 -3.57
CA PHE A 70 -2.48 12.72 -4.24
C PHE A 70 -1.84 13.94 -3.57
N ASP A 71 -1.89 15.09 -4.26
CA ASP A 71 -1.25 16.31 -3.78
C ASP A 71 -2.04 16.95 -2.65
N LEU A 72 -1.43 17.06 -1.47
CA LEU A 72 -2.02 17.72 -0.29
C LEU A 72 -1.65 19.19 -0.19
N SER A 73 -0.80 19.71 -1.10
CA SER A 73 -0.43 21.14 -1.10
C SER A 73 -1.55 22.04 -1.65
N ARG A 74 -2.58 21.45 -2.25
CA ARG A 74 -3.72 22.18 -2.81
C ARG A 74 -4.90 22.11 -1.84
N ASP A 75 -5.45 23.27 -1.53
CA ASP A 75 -6.67 23.40 -0.71
C ASP A 75 -7.90 23.50 -1.64
N ASP A 76 -8.22 22.39 -2.31
CA ASP A 76 -9.29 22.29 -3.28
C ASP A 76 -10.02 20.97 -3.06
N GLU A 77 -11.20 21.04 -2.45
CA GLU A 77 -11.97 19.85 -2.09
C GLU A 77 -12.35 18.98 -3.28
N GLU A 78 -12.70 19.59 -4.42
CA GLU A 78 -13.04 18.81 -5.62
C GLU A 78 -11.83 18.07 -6.16
N TYR A 79 -10.67 18.71 -6.17
CA TYR A 79 -9.42 18.09 -6.59
C TYR A 79 -9.07 16.92 -5.68
N ILE A 80 -9.12 17.14 -4.36
CA ILE A 80 -8.79 16.12 -3.36
C ILE A 80 -9.72 14.91 -3.51
N LEU A 81 -11.03 15.15 -3.64
CA LEU A 81 -12.01 14.08 -3.81
C LEU A 81 -11.73 13.27 -5.08
N LYS A 82 -11.55 13.94 -6.21
CA LYS A 82 -11.28 13.27 -7.48
C LYS A 82 -10.00 12.45 -7.42
N LYS A 83 -8.93 13.03 -6.91
CA LYS A 83 -7.62 12.38 -6.85
C LYS A 83 -7.58 11.24 -5.84
N SER A 84 -8.32 11.36 -4.73
CA SER A 84 -8.43 10.25 -3.79
C SER A 84 -9.18 9.06 -4.39
N ILE A 85 -10.19 9.30 -5.23
CA ILE A 85 -10.90 8.24 -5.95
C ILE A 85 -9.95 7.59 -6.97
N ASP A 86 -9.17 8.38 -7.70
CA ASP A 86 -8.19 7.84 -8.64
C ASP A 86 -7.14 6.97 -7.93
N ALA A 87 -6.62 7.44 -6.80
CA ALA A 87 -5.65 6.70 -6.00
C ALA A 87 -6.26 5.41 -5.45
N GLU A 88 -7.50 5.45 -4.98
CA GLU A 88 -8.23 4.27 -4.51
C GLU A 88 -8.35 3.22 -5.62
N SER A 89 -8.66 3.64 -6.83
CA SER A 89 -8.74 2.74 -7.99
C SER A 89 -7.41 2.06 -8.28
N ILE A 90 -6.31 2.80 -8.20
CA ILE A 90 -4.96 2.26 -8.42
C ILE A 90 -4.59 1.28 -7.32
N ILE A 91 -4.90 1.59 -6.06
CA ILE A 91 -4.64 0.70 -4.93
C ILE A 91 -5.48 -0.58 -5.06
N ASN A 92 -6.73 -0.48 -5.45
CA ASN A 92 -7.58 -1.65 -5.68
C ASN A 92 -7.01 -2.54 -6.78
N LYS A 93 -6.50 -1.96 -7.86
CA LYS A 93 -5.81 -2.72 -8.90
C LYS A 93 -4.58 -3.45 -8.34
N PHE A 94 -3.80 -2.78 -7.51
CA PHE A 94 -2.64 -3.38 -6.85
C PHE A 94 -3.07 -4.55 -5.96
N ILE A 95 -4.13 -4.39 -5.18
CA ILE A 95 -4.66 -5.47 -4.33
C ILE A 95 -5.05 -6.69 -5.16
N GLU A 96 -5.73 -6.48 -6.30
CA GLU A 96 -6.09 -7.58 -7.19
C GLU A 96 -4.85 -8.29 -7.75
N GLU A 97 -3.79 -7.57 -8.07
CA GLU A 97 -2.53 -8.15 -8.50
C GLU A 97 -1.89 -9.00 -7.38
N VAL A 98 -1.94 -8.54 -6.14
CA VAL A 98 -1.44 -9.26 -4.97
C VAL A 98 -2.23 -10.56 -4.76
N LYS A 99 -3.55 -10.48 -4.78
CA LYS A 99 -4.43 -11.63 -4.63
C LYS A 99 -4.13 -12.69 -5.68
N LYS A 100 -4.00 -12.27 -6.91
CA LYS A 100 -3.74 -13.17 -8.03
C LYS A 100 -2.36 -13.82 -7.94
N ARG A 101 -1.33 -13.01 -7.64
CA ARG A 101 0.06 -13.50 -7.60
C ARG A 101 0.28 -14.51 -6.49
N TYR A 102 -0.30 -14.29 -5.31
CA TYR A 102 -0.09 -15.14 -4.13
C TYR A 102 -1.25 -16.05 -3.83
N ASN A 103 -2.27 -16.07 -4.70
CA ASN A 103 -3.47 -16.91 -4.54
C ASN A 103 -4.16 -16.66 -3.21
N LEU A 104 -4.43 -15.40 -2.91
CA LEU A 104 -5.05 -14.97 -1.66
C LEU A 104 -6.47 -14.44 -1.89
N LEU A 105 -7.29 -14.56 -0.85
CA LEU A 105 -8.63 -13.97 -0.79
C LEU A 105 -8.60 -12.67 0.00
N ASN A 106 -9.64 -11.85 -0.10
CA ASN A 106 -9.74 -10.59 0.65
C ASN A 106 -9.51 -10.79 2.15
N LYS A 107 -10.07 -11.86 2.73
CA LYS A 107 -9.91 -12.17 4.15
C LYS A 107 -8.46 -12.42 4.59
N ASN A 108 -7.57 -12.65 3.65
CA ASN A 108 -6.15 -12.90 3.92
C ASN A 108 -5.28 -11.67 3.72
N ILE A 109 -5.89 -10.51 3.42
CA ILE A 109 -5.18 -9.28 3.13
C ILE A 109 -5.51 -8.23 4.18
N ILE A 110 -4.47 -7.68 4.78
CA ILE A 110 -4.57 -6.54 5.68
C ILE A 110 -3.97 -5.34 4.95
N ILE A 111 -4.73 -4.25 4.91
CA ILE A 111 -4.21 -2.99 4.39
C ILE A 111 -4.04 -2.02 5.56
N SER A 112 -2.89 -1.37 5.61
CA SER A 112 -2.55 -0.44 6.67
C SER A 112 -1.73 0.70 6.09
N GLY A 113 -1.55 1.77 6.84
CA GLY A 113 -0.80 2.90 6.33
C GLY A 113 -0.49 3.93 7.40
N PHE A 114 0.36 4.87 7.02
CA PHE A 114 0.76 6.00 7.86
C PHE A 114 0.30 7.31 7.22
N SER A 115 -0.36 8.18 7.98
CA SER A 115 -0.81 9.50 7.53
C SER A 115 -1.69 9.41 6.26
N GLN A 116 -1.27 9.96 5.11
CA GLN A 116 -2.04 9.85 3.87
C GLN A 116 -2.28 8.38 3.47
N GLY A 117 -1.30 7.52 3.70
CA GLY A 117 -1.45 6.07 3.48
C GLY A 117 -2.53 5.48 4.36
N CYS A 118 -2.65 5.94 5.60
CA CYS A 118 -3.73 5.54 6.50
C CYS A 118 -5.10 5.98 5.96
N MET A 119 -5.21 7.22 5.48
CA MET A 119 -6.43 7.73 4.84
C MET A 119 -6.85 6.83 3.67
N MET A 120 -5.90 6.49 2.81
CA MET A 120 -6.17 5.62 1.68
C MET A 120 -6.55 4.20 2.10
N SER A 121 -5.92 3.66 3.13
CA SER A 121 -6.26 2.33 3.62
C SER A 121 -7.68 2.25 4.17
N ILE A 122 -8.14 3.31 4.83
CA ILE A 122 -9.52 3.40 5.31
C ILE A 122 -10.49 3.49 4.13
N ASN A 123 -10.22 4.36 3.16
CA ASN A 123 -11.08 4.50 1.99
C ASN A 123 -11.24 3.19 1.23
N VAL A 124 -10.13 2.51 0.97
CA VAL A 124 -10.12 1.23 0.25
C VAL A 124 -10.83 0.15 1.07
N GLY A 125 -10.55 0.07 2.36
CA GLY A 125 -11.15 -0.92 3.25
C GLY A 125 -12.66 -0.78 3.36
N LEU A 126 -13.15 0.46 3.47
CA LEU A 126 -14.59 0.72 3.61
C LEU A 126 -15.36 0.53 2.30
N SER A 127 -14.73 0.73 1.16
CA SER A 127 -15.37 0.56 -0.14
C SER A 127 -15.27 -0.86 -0.68
N SER A 128 -14.48 -1.72 -0.02
CA SER A 128 -14.27 -3.10 -0.44
C SER A 128 -15.48 -3.97 -0.08
N GLU A 129 -15.89 -4.80 -1.03
CA GLU A 129 -16.83 -5.90 -0.74
C GLU A 129 -16.00 -7.12 -0.31
N GLU A 130 -16.50 -7.81 0.69
CA GLU A 130 -15.82 -9.01 1.18
C GLU A 130 -15.83 -10.15 0.18
#